data_9915f93d1aee641761de36f0609970f1
#
_entry.id   9915f93d1aee641761de36f0609970f1
#
_cell.length_a   1.000
_cell.length_b   1.000
_cell.length_c   1.000
_cell.angle_alpha   90.00
_cell.angle_beta   90.00
_cell.angle_gamma   90.00
#
_symmetry.space_group_name_H-M   'P 1'
#
loop_
_entity.id
_entity.type
_entity.pdbx_description
1 polymer ?
#
loop_
_entity_poly.entity_id
_entity_poly.type
_entity_poly.pdbx_seq_one_letter_code
_entity_poly.pdbx_strand_id
1 'polypeptide(L)'
;MKKILTFMFAAALLASCQQEEKEATAIGTSSRITIAPIITRATEVNFENTDQIGVTVTQSNDFVYASNKLMTFNDRVFTGDLLWYPEGNDESQIVAYYPYNAAGTPTSFTVKADQTTGYGASDLIAASKSGVLPSTNAIVMNFKHLLTKLVINVENDTQSSISSVVLKGSVPTAILDLAALSVTADENVATTDIIAQAVIANKVYRAIVIPQTVAFTLEVTTADGKTLSQRLASTTLVQGGQYSVNVRVLPDNIIVTLSGEIDNWTDEGEIGADNEVPFEEHLDENYFLYDGVKYNTVTFANGTTWMAEPLIYLPKGFTPST
;
A
#
# COMPACT_ATOMS: atom_id res chain seq x y z
N MET A 1 -54.19 79.68 13.13
CA MET A 1 -54.89 78.44 12.91
C MET A 1 -53.92 77.38 12.26
N LYS A 2 -53.12 76.75 13.05
CA LYS A 2 -52.24 75.66 12.56
C LYS A 2 -52.35 74.52 13.57
N LYS A 3 -52.93 73.41 13.12
CA LYS A 3 -52.99 72.17 13.89
C LYS A 3 -51.71 71.44 13.73
N ILE A 4 -51.02 71.18 14.83
CA ILE A 4 -49.84 70.36 14.92
C ILE A 4 -50.26 68.92 15.25
N LEU A 5 -49.99 67.96 14.39
CA LEU A 5 -50.31 66.56 14.58
C LEU A 5 -49.02 65.86 15.05
N THR A 6 -49.03 65.41 16.29
CA THR A 6 -47.90 64.68 16.89
C THR A 6 -48.01 63.21 16.50
N PHE A 7 -47.03 62.68 15.75
CA PHE A 7 -46.93 61.27 15.47
C PHE A 7 -46.06 60.61 16.52
N MET A 8 -46.63 59.68 17.23
CA MET A 8 -45.92 58.80 18.18
C MET A 8 -45.32 57.61 17.41
N PHE A 9 -43.98 57.50 17.37
CA PHE A 9 -43.28 56.40 16.80
C PHE A 9 -43.15 55.29 17.84
N ALA A 10 -43.84 54.17 17.65
CA ALA A 10 -43.63 52.95 18.41
C ALA A 10 -42.54 52.16 17.75
N ALA A 11 -41.33 52.04 18.35
CA ALA A 11 -40.27 51.24 17.94
C ALA A 11 -40.54 49.75 18.30
N ALA A 12 -40.92 48.94 17.35
CA ALA A 12 -40.99 47.51 17.48
C ALA A 12 -39.57 46.92 17.19
N LEU A 13 -38.92 46.41 18.22
CA LEU A 13 -37.68 45.61 18.11
C LEU A 13 -38.04 44.25 17.56
N LEU A 14 -37.87 44.06 16.25
CA LEU A 14 -37.83 42.74 15.64
C LEU A 14 -36.43 42.19 15.83
N ALA A 15 -36.26 41.23 16.74
CA ALA A 15 -35.07 40.38 16.80
C ALA A 15 -35.11 39.49 15.57
N SER A 16 -34.37 39.89 14.53
CA SER A 16 -34.07 39.02 13.38
C SER A 16 -33.02 38.03 13.82
N CYS A 17 -33.40 36.77 14.05
CA CYS A 17 -32.47 35.66 13.97
C CYS A 17 -31.96 35.60 12.54
N GLN A 18 -30.75 36.08 12.31
CA GLN A 18 -29.99 35.74 11.12
C GLN A 18 -29.57 34.28 11.26
N GLN A 19 -30.34 33.42 10.63
CA GLN A 19 -29.90 32.11 10.25
C GLN A 19 -28.83 32.37 9.19
N GLU A 20 -27.55 32.12 9.50
CA GLU A 20 -26.50 32.04 8.50
C GLU A 20 -26.85 30.86 7.60
N GLU A 21 -27.57 31.13 6.51
CA GLU A 21 -27.51 30.24 5.34
C GLU A 21 -26.06 30.27 4.90
N LYS A 22 -25.33 29.14 5.14
CA LYS A 22 -24.12 28.87 4.42
C LYS A 22 -24.51 28.85 2.95
N GLU A 23 -24.27 29.95 2.26
CA GLU A 23 -24.23 29.94 0.81
C GLU A 23 -23.28 28.82 0.42
N ALA A 24 -23.83 27.72 -0.11
CA ALA A 24 -23.06 26.75 -0.87
C ALA A 24 -22.51 27.54 -2.06
N THR A 25 -21.25 27.94 -1.95
CA THR A 25 -20.54 28.59 -3.04
C THR A 25 -20.59 27.61 -4.19
N ALA A 26 -21.36 27.94 -5.23
CA ALA A 26 -21.41 27.15 -6.45
C ALA A 26 -19.97 27.05 -6.96
N ILE A 27 -19.40 25.86 -6.86
CA ILE A 27 -18.04 25.60 -7.35
C ILE A 27 -18.15 25.73 -8.86
N GLY A 28 -17.53 26.79 -9.38
CA GLY A 28 -17.59 27.11 -10.81
C GLY A 28 -17.21 25.90 -11.66
N THR A 29 -17.80 25.80 -12.82
CA THR A 29 -17.74 24.72 -13.82
C THR A 29 -16.32 24.34 -14.31
N SER A 30 -15.25 24.84 -13.69
CA SER A 30 -13.87 24.65 -14.07
C SER A 30 -12.96 24.08 -12.98
N SER A 31 -13.52 23.61 -11.83
CA SER A 31 -12.71 23.02 -10.78
C SER A 31 -12.15 21.68 -11.24
N ARG A 32 -10.82 21.50 -11.12
CA ARG A 32 -10.15 20.24 -11.42
C ARG A 32 -10.32 19.25 -10.29
N ILE A 33 -10.50 17.98 -10.62
CA ILE A 33 -10.38 16.89 -9.67
C ILE A 33 -8.90 16.65 -9.41
N THR A 34 -8.53 16.66 -8.13
CA THR A 34 -7.20 16.27 -7.65
C THR A 34 -7.35 15.18 -6.60
N ILE A 35 -6.44 14.19 -6.61
CA ILE A 35 -6.48 13.05 -5.69
C ILE A 35 -5.22 13.07 -4.82
N ALA A 36 -5.42 13.10 -3.48
CA ALA A 36 -4.37 12.90 -2.50
C ALA A 36 -4.39 11.43 -2.08
N PRO A 37 -3.42 10.61 -2.51
CA PRO A 37 -3.39 9.21 -2.15
C PRO A 37 -2.95 9.03 -0.70
N ILE A 38 -3.60 8.13 0.00
CA ILE A 38 -3.08 7.48 1.20
C ILE A 38 -2.95 6.01 0.84
N ILE A 39 -1.74 5.47 0.93
CA ILE A 39 -1.54 4.04 0.82
C ILE A 39 -1.66 3.51 2.23
N THR A 40 -2.71 2.73 2.50
CA THR A 40 -2.94 2.16 3.82
C THR A 40 -1.98 1.02 4.06
N ARG A 41 -1.07 1.29 4.97
CA ARG A 41 -0.04 0.44 5.58
C ARG A 41 1.18 0.16 4.71
N ALA A 42 2.29 0.60 5.26
CA ALA A 42 3.70 0.31 5.04
C ALA A 42 4.00 -0.39 3.71
N THR A 43 4.08 0.41 2.67
CA THR A 43 4.38 -0.09 1.34
C THR A 43 5.81 0.25 1.01
N GLU A 44 6.49 -0.68 0.40
CA GLU A 44 7.75 -0.41 -0.31
C GLU A 44 7.52 0.50 -1.52
N VAL A 45 6.28 0.85 -1.80
CA VAL A 45 5.88 1.68 -2.94
C VAL A 45 5.09 2.87 -2.43
N ASN A 46 5.78 3.96 -2.16
CA ASN A 46 5.17 5.28 -2.23
C ASN A 46 5.03 5.64 -3.71
N PHE A 47 3.95 6.32 -4.09
CA PHE A 47 3.89 6.87 -5.43
C PHE A 47 5.04 7.84 -5.65
N GLU A 48 5.70 7.69 -6.79
CA GLU A 48 6.80 8.54 -7.22
C GLU A 48 6.31 9.56 -8.26
N ASN A 49 7.00 10.68 -8.36
CA ASN A 49 6.70 11.65 -9.40
C ASN A 49 6.73 10.96 -10.77
N THR A 50 5.72 11.22 -11.58
CA THR A 50 5.42 10.61 -12.88
C THR A 50 4.63 9.31 -12.84
N ASP A 51 4.34 8.71 -11.68
CA ASP A 51 3.40 7.60 -11.59
C ASP A 51 2.03 7.99 -12.13
N GLN A 52 1.39 7.06 -12.79
CA GLN A 52 0.14 7.30 -13.51
C GLN A 52 -0.96 6.36 -13.04
N ILE A 53 -2.12 6.94 -12.76
CA ILE A 53 -3.34 6.21 -12.41
C ILE A 53 -4.43 6.43 -13.46
N GLY A 54 -5.32 5.44 -13.57
CA GLY A 54 -6.57 5.58 -14.31
C GLY A 54 -7.71 5.94 -13.35
N VAL A 55 -8.50 6.95 -13.67
CA VAL A 55 -9.60 7.42 -12.82
C VAL A 55 -10.91 7.35 -13.58
N THR A 56 -11.92 6.77 -12.95
CA THR A 56 -13.30 6.72 -13.41
C THR A 56 -14.19 7.42 -12.40
N VAL A 57 -15.09 8.27 -12.88
CA VAL A 57 -16.07 9.00 -12.08
C VAL A 57 -17.47 8.60 -12.53
N THR A 58 -18.25 8.05 -11.61
CA THR A 58 -19.65 7.65 -11.83
C THR A 58 -20.55 8.46 -10.90
N GLN A 59 -21.57 9.08 -11.43
CA GLN A 59 -22.56 9.84 -10.65
C GLN A 59 -23.56 8.88 -9.96
N SER A 60 -24.31 9.41 -9.00
CA SER A 60 -25.29 8.66 -8.19
C SER A 60 -26.41 7.99 -9.00
N ASN A 61 -26.63 8.40 -10.25
CA ASN A 61 -27.56 7.79 -11.19
C ASN A 61 -26.93 6.75 -12.13
N ASP A 62 -25.78 6.22 -11.76
CA ASP A 62 -24.97 5.26 -12.55
C ASP A 62 -24.44 5.83 -13.89
N PHE A 63 -24.52 7.14 -14.08
CA PHE A 63 -23.93 7.78 -15.26
C PHE A 63 -22.41 7.88 -15.13
N VAL A 64 -21.69 7.19 -16.00
CA VAL A 64 -20.22 7.29 -16.06
C VAL A 64 -19.84 8.61 -16.73
N TYR A 65 -19.55 9.60 -15.92
CA TYR A 65 -19.16 10.93 -16.36
C TYR A 65 -17.78 10.94 -17.03
N ALA A 66 -16.85 10.25 -16.43
CA ALA A 66 -15.47 10.15 -16.92
C ALA A 66 -14.97 8.73 -16.75
N SER A 67 -14.46 8.14 -17.81
CA SER A 67 -13.91 6.78 -17.81
C SER A 67 -12.43 6.81 -18.10
N ASN A 68 -11.65 6.09 -17.27
CA ASN A 68 -10.22 5.84 -17.45
C ASN A 68 -9.38 7.10 -17.72
N LYS A 69 -9.65 8.18 -17.01
CA LYS A 69 -8.88 9.42 -17.18
C LYS A 69 -7.50 9.27 -16.55
N LEU A 70 -6.49 9.58 -17.36
CA LEU A 70 -5.11 9.60 -16.90
C LEU A 70 -4.89 10.73 -15.89
N MET A 71 -4.33 10.39 -14.74
CA MET A 71 -3.79 11.37 -13.77
C MET A 71 -2.36 10.99 -13.42
N THR A 72 -1.51 11.99 -13.27
CA THR A 72 -0.09 11.83 -12.99
C THR A 72 0.22 12.35 -11.59
N PHE A 73 1.01 11.59 -10.84
CA PHE A 73 1.47 11.98 -9.52
C PHE A 73 2.55 13.05 -9.60
N ASN A 74 2.35 14.12 -8.86
CA ASN A 74 3.32 15.18 -8.73
C ASN A 74 3.16 15.82 -7.34
N ASP A 75 4.23 15.87 -6.59
CA ASP A 75 4.31 16.53 -5.29
C ASP A 75 3.10 16.27 -4.38
N ARG A 76 2.84 15.01 -4.03
CA ARG A 76 1.80 14.52 -3.10
C ARG A 76 0.39 14.33 -3.66
N VAL A 77 0.09 14.74 -4.87
CA VAL A 77 -1.25 14.59 -5.47
C VAL A 77 -1.19 14.09 -6.90
N PHE A 78 -2.23 13.38 -7.30
CA PHE A 78 -2.49 13.09 -8.71
C PHE A 78 -3.27 14.23 -9.34
N THR A 79 -2.82 14.69 -10.49
CA THR A 79 -3.44 15.75 -11.30
C THR A 79 -3.57 15.33 -12.74
N GLY A 80 -4.56 15.89 -13.45
CA GLY A 80 -4.82 15.63 -14.87
C GLY A 80 -5.86 16.58 -15.43
N ASP A 81 -6.35 16.31 -16.63
CA ASP A 81 -7.39 17.12 -17.28
C ASP A 81 -8.81 16.66 -16.93
N LEU A 82 -9.01 16.21 -15.70
CA LEU A 82 -10.30 15.80 -15.20
C LEU A 82 -10.95 16.94 -14.40
N LEU A 83 -12.09 17.42 -14.89
CA LEU A 83 -12.88 18.49 -14.26
C LEU A 83 -14.11 17.88 -13.58
N TRP A 84 -14.66 18.60 -12.61
CA TRP A 84 -15.97 18.27 -12.07
C TRP A 84 -17.07 18.47 -13.11
N TYR A 85 -18.13 17.68 -13.01
CA TYR A 85 -19.29 17.79 -13.87
C TYR A 85 -19.96 19.17 -13.72
N PRO A 86 -20.27 19.88 -14.83
CA PRO A 86 -20.64 21.29 -14.77
C PRO A 86 -21.97 21.59 -14.10
N GLU A 87 -22.90 20.65 -14.13
CA GLU A 87 -24.29 20.89 -13.70
C GLU A 87 -24.62 20.30 -12.35
N GLY A 88 -23.65 19.71 -11.63
CA GLY A 88 -23.97 18.85 -10.52
C GLY A 88 -23.34 19.25 -9.20
N ASN A 89 -24.22 19.30 -8.20
CA ASN A 89 -23.86 19.07 -6.80
C ASN A 89 -24.10 17.61 -6.40
N ASP A 90 -24.22 16.71 -7.39
CA ASP A 90 -24.53 15.32 -7.15
C ASP A 90 -23.30 14.56 -6.63
N GLU A 91 -23.56 13.65 -5.72
CA GLU A 91 -22.55 12.73 -5.23
C GLU A 91 -22.03 11.84 -6.37
N SER A 92 -20.76 11.56 -6.31
CA SER A 92 -20.09 10.67 -7.27
C SER A 92 -19.35 9.55 -6.56
N GLN A 93 -19.20 8.42 -7.22
CA GLN A 93 -18.21 7.42 -6.93
C GLN A 93 -16.96 7.69 -7.75
N ILE A 94 -15.80 7.72 -7.12
CA ILE A 94 -14.50 7.83 -7.77
C ILE A 94 -13.74 6.53 -7.56
N VAL A 95 -13.35 5.90 -8.65
CA VAL A 95 -12.50 4.72 -8.69
C VAL A 95 -11.18 5.07 -9.33
N ALA A 96 -10.08 4.76 -8.65
CA ALA A 96 -8.73 4.99 -9.15
C ALA A 96 -7.92 3.70 -9.06
N TYR A 97 -7.04 3.45 -10.04
CA TYR A 97 -6.20 2.26 -10.06
C TYR A 97 -4.81 2.54 -10.64
N TYR A 98 -3.83 1.80 -10.18
CA TYR A 98 -2.43 1.83 -10.63
C TYR A 98 -1.96 0.39 -10.91
N PRO A 99 -1.17 0.16 -11.97
CA PRO A 99 -0.67 1.11 -12.96
C PRO A 99 -1.74 1.49 -14.01
N TYR A 100 -1.64 2.70 -14.57
CA TYR A 100 -2.53 3.15 -15.64
C TYR A 100 -2.49 2.24 -16.87
N ASN A 101 -3.65 1.92 -17.41
CA ASN A 101 -3.79 1.19 -18.66
C ASN A 101 -4.43 2.08 -19.74
N ALA A 102 -3.67 2.41 -20.78
CA ALA A 102 -4.15 3.26 -21.86
C ALA A 102 -5.27 2.62 -22.72
N ALA A 103 -5.42 1.29 -22.67
CA ALA A 103 -6.49 0.59 -23.41
C ALA A 103 -7.88 0.75 -22.78
N GLY A 104 -7.96 1.25 -21.54
CA GLY A 104 -9.22 1.44 -20.82
C GLY A 104 -9.14 0.96 -19.37
N THR A 105 -10.22 1.16 -18.62
CA THR A 105 -10.36 0.62 -17.27
C THR A 105 -10.28 -0.90 -17.33
N PRO A 106 -9.31 -1.56 -16.66
CA PRO A 106 -9.13 -3.00 -16.77
C PRO A 106 -10.25 -3.76 -16.07
N THR A 107 -10.75 -4.80 -16.72
CA THR A 107 -11.65 -5.81 -16.13
C THR A 107 -10.90 -7.10 -15.78
N SER A 108 -9.63 -7.19 -16.15
CA SER A 108 -8.73 -8.28 -15.78
C SER A 108 -7.31 -7.76 -15.61
N PHE A 109 -6.50 -8.50 -14.85
CA PHE A 109 -5.10 -8.19 -14.63
C PHE A 109 -4.28 -9.47 -14.64
N THR A 110 -3.13 -9.45 -15.33
CA THR A 110 -2.22 -10.58 -15.41
C THR A 110 -0.87 -10.22 -14.79
N VAL A 111 -0.43 -10.98 -13.79
CA VAL A 111 0.90 -10.85 -13.22
C VAL A 111 1.96 -11.35 -14.20
N LYS A 112 3.13 -10.76 -14.16
CA LYS A 112 4.27 -11.23 -14.98
C LYS A 112 4.75 -12.60 -14.50
N ALA A 113 4.97 -13.52 -15.41
CA ALA A 113 5.60 -14.80 -15.11
C ALA A 113 7.08 -14.61 -14.68
N ASP A 114 7.79 -13.73 -15.33
CA ASP A 114 9.15 -13.33 -14.94
C ASP A 114 9.10 -12.00 -14.18
N GLN A 115 9.37 -12.07 -12.88
CA GLN A 115 9.42 -10.91 -11.98
C GLN A 115 10.86 -10.58 -11.56
N THR A 116 11.87 -11.19 -12.15
CA THR A 116 13.28 -11.01 -11.76
C THR A 116 13.78 -9.58 -11.84
N THR A 117 13.25 -8.78 -12.77
CA THR A 117 13.61 -7.37 -12.96
C THR A 117 12.81 -6.39 -12.10
N GLY A 118 11.77 -6.88 -11.39
CA GLY A 118 10.91 -6.06 -10.53
C GLY A 118 9.53 -6.71 -10.34
N TYR A 119 9.27 -7.24 -9.15
CA TYR A 119 7.94 -7.78 -8.81
C TYR A 119 6.88 -6.68 -8.74
N GLY A 120 7.24 -5.43 -8.41
CA GLY A 120 6.32 -4.29 -8.35
C GLY A 120 5.56 -4.01 -9.66
N ALA A 121 6.12 -4.41 -10.81
CA ALA A 121 5.41 -4.32 -12.09
C ALA A 121 4.21 -5.29 -12.21
N SER A 122 4.07 -6.23 -11.29
CA SER A 122 2.92 -7.14 -11.14
C SER A 122 1.97 -6.69 -10.05
N ASP A 123 2.19 -5.54 -9.41
CA ASP A 123 1.33 -5.04 -8.36
C ASP A 123 0.16 -4.25 -8.93
N LEU A 124 -1.03 -4.49 -8.38
CA LEU A 124 -2.25 -3.76 -8.69
C LEU A 124 -2.76 -3.09 -7.43
N ILE A 125 -2.78 -1.76 -7.46
CA ILE A 125 -3.24 -0.94 -6.34
C ILE A 125 -4.48 -0.16 -6.79
N ALA A 126 -5.52 -0.11 -5.96
CA ALA A 126 -6.72 0.63 -6.31
C ALA A 126 -7.39 1.27 -5.08
N ALA A 127 -8.20 2.27 -5.36
CA ALA A 127 -9.03 2.98 -4.38
C ALA A 127 -10.42 3.23 -4.96
N SER A 128 -11.44 3.12 -4.12
CA SER A 128 -12.83 3.46 -4.44
C SER A 128 -13.40 4.32 -3.33
N LYS A 129 -14.07 5.41 -3.69
CA LYS A 129 -14.72 6.32 -2.73
C LYS A 129 -16.04 6.80 -3.30
N SER A 130 -17.12 6.53 -2.57
CA SER A 130 -18.49 6.98 -2.88
C SER A 130 -18.86 8.22 -2.07
N GLY A 131 -19.95 8.88 -2.43
CA GLY A 131 -20.47 10.06 -1.73
C GLY A 131 -19.55 11.29 -1.88
N VAL A 132 -18.82 11.40 -2.97
CA VAL A 132 -17.87 12.49 -3.20
C VAL A 132 -18.61 13.64 -3.87
N LEU A 133 -18.68 14.78 -3.18
CA LEU A 133 -19.22 16.03 -3.71
C LEU A 133 -18.11 16.84 -4.43
N PRO A 134 -18.50 17.66 -5.44
CA PRO A 134 -17.57 18.59 -6.07
C PRO A 134 -16.83 19.46 -5.05
N SER A 135 -15.52 19.57 -5.20
CA SER A 135 -14.63 20.28 -4.27
C SER A 135 -13.43 20.86 -4.99
N THR A 136 -12.90 21.97 -4.50
CA THR A 136 -11.60 22.51 -4.90
C THR A 136 -10.44 21.89 -4.12
N ASN A 137 -10.74 21.18 -3.02
CA ASN A 137 -9.75 20.46 -2.24
C ASN A 137 -9.43 19.10 -2.88
N ALA A 138 -8.21 18.63 -2.68
CA ALA A 138 -7.83 17.28 -3.10
C ALA A 138 -8.66 16.21 -2.38
N ILE A 139 -9.13 15.23 -3.13
CA ILE A 139 -9.89 14.11 -2.61
C ILE A 139 -8.92 13.10 -2.01
N VAL A 140 -9.05 12.88 -0.72
CA VAL A 140 -8.27 11.84 -0.04
C VAL A 140 -8.84 10.48 -0.42
N MET A 141 -8.02 9.61 -1.02
CA MET A 141 -8.36 8.24 -1.42
C MET A 141 -7.38 7.24 -0.80
N ASN A 142 -7.93 6.20 -0.19
CA ASN A 142 -7.17 5.12 0.43
C ASN A 142 -6.91 4.02 -0.59
N PHE A 143 -5.70 3.96 -1.12
CA PHE A 143 -5.26 2.92 -2.03
C PHE A 143 -4.89 1.64 -1.27
N LYS A 144 -5.26 0.50 -1.84
CA LYS A 144 -5.00 -0.83 -1.30
C LYS A 144 -4.37 -1.71 -2.36
N HIS A 145 -3.44 -2.57 -1.95
CA HIS A 145 -2.99 -3.66 -2.80
C HIS A 145 -4.11 -4.67 -3.00
N LEU A 146 -4.34 -5.06 -4.24
CA LEU A 146 -5.39 -6.01 -4.58
C LEU A 146 -4.85 -7.43 -4.79
N LEU A 147 -3.54 -7.61 -4.87
CA LEU A 147 -2.90 -8.90 -5.07
C LEU A 147 -2.21 -9.40 -3.80
N THR A 148 -1.62 -10.58 -3.86
CA THR A 148 -0.92 -11.19 -2.74
C THR A 148 0.59 -11.13 -2.96
N LYS A 149 1.33 -10.72 -1.94
CA LYS A 149 2.80 -10.73 -1.92
C LYS A 149 3.33 -11.96 -1.21
N LEU A 150 4.31 -12.61 -1.80
CA LEU A 150 5.08 -13.67 -1.18
C LEU A 150 6.50 -13.18 -0.91
N VAL A 151 6.94 -13.31 0.34
CA VAL A 151 8.31 -13.08 0.78
C VAL A 151 8.94 -14.44 1.04
N ILE A 152 9.94 -14.80 0.25
CA ILE A 152 10.58 -16.11 0.29
C ILE A 152 11.95 -15.95 0.92
N ASN A 153 12.07 -16.38 2.16
CA ASN A 153 13.30 -16.33 2.95
C ASN A 153 14.07 -17.63 2.73
N VAL A 154 15.30 -17.53 2.26
CA VAL A 154 16.13 -18.68 1.91
C VAL A 154 17.32 -18.78 2.86
N GLU A 155 17.40 -19.91 3.55
CA GLU A 155 18.60 -20.38 4.24
C GLU A 155 19.31 -21.40 3.31
N ASN A 156 20.49 -21.08 2.84
CA ASN A 156 21.22 -21.92 1.88
C ASN A 156 22.40 -22.64 2.55
N ASP A 157 22.24 -23.93 2.83
CA ASP A 157 23.26 -24.79 3.43
C ASP A 157 24.13 -25.51 2.37
N THR A 158 23.99 -25.13 1.08
CA THR A 158 24.83 -25.66 0.02
C THR A 158 26.09 -24.82 -0.19
N GLN A 159 27.05 -25.32 -0.95
CA GLN A 159 28.26 -24.58 -1.36
C GLN A 159 28.03 -23.74 -2.64
N SER A 160 26.85 -23.86 -3.25
CA SER A 160 26.47 -23.17 -4.49
C SER A 160 25.47 -22.06 -4.23
N SER A 161 25.60 -20.93 -4.93
CA SER A 161 24.63 -19.84 -4.82
C SER A 161 23.29 -20.22 -5.47
N ILE A 162 22.22 -19.55 -5.09
CA ILE A 162 20.89 -19.72 -5.69
C ILE A 162 20.81 -18.89 -6.98
N SER A 163 20.51 -19.54 -8.09
CA SER A 163 20.34 -18.87 -9.39
C SER A 163 18.88 -18.48 -9.66
N SER A 164 17.90 -19.26 -9.18
CA SER A 164 16.48 -18.92 -9.32
C SER A 164 15.61 -19.55 -8.24
N VAL A 165 14.48 -18.88 -7.97
CA VAL A 165 13.38 -19.39 -7.14
C VAL A 165 12.09 -19.24 -7.94
N VAL A 166 11.35 -20.34 -8.12
CA VAL A 166 10.19 -20.43 -8.99
C VAL A 166 9.00 -21.00 -8.23
N LEU A 167 7.86 -20.33 -8.35
CA LEU A 167 6.56 -20.78 -7.84
C LEU A 167 5.79 -21.39 -9.00
N LYS A 168 5.59 -22.70 -8.98
CA LYS A 168 4.87 -23.42 -10.04
C LYS A 168 3.41 -23.63 -9.70
N GLY A 169 2.55 -23.50 -10.73
CA GLY A 169 1.13 -23.82 -10.62
C GLY A 169 0.24 -22.63 -10.20
N SER A 170 0.70 -21.40 -10.40
CA SER A 170 -0.10 -20.21 -10.16
C SER A 170 -1.06 -19.90 -11.30
N VAL A 171 -2.31 -19.53 -11.01
CA VAL A 171 -3.18 -18.85 -11.98
C VAL A 171 -2.67 -17.42 -12.12
N PRO A 172 -2.25 -16.99 -13.33
CA PRO A 172 -1.58 -15.70 -13.49
C PRO A 172 -2.54 -14.52 -13.67
N THR A 173 -3.82 -14.77 -13.97
CA THR A 173 -4.79 -13.75 -14.36
C THR A 173 -5.93 -13.67 -13.35
N ALA A 174 -6.35 -12.47 -13.05
CA ALA A 174 -7.53 -12.19 -12.24
C ALA A 174 -8.61 -11.45 -13.02
N ILE A 175 -9.86 -11.68 -12.65
CA ILE A 175 -11.02 -10.87 -12.97
C ILE A 175 -11.14 -9.77 -11.92
N LEU A 176 -11.41 -8.53 -12.35
CA LEU A 176 -11.44 -7.34 -11.50
C LEU A 176 -12.82 -6.74 -11.40
N ASP A 177 -13.21 -6.35 -10.20
CA ASP A 177 -14.22 -5.33 -9.93
C ASP A 177 -13.55 -4.20 -9.14
N LEU A 178 -13.11 -3.16 -9.85
CA LEU A 178 -12.41 -2.03 -9.24
C LEU A 178 -13.35 -1.12 -8.43
N ALA A 179 -14.65 -1.12 -8.69
CA ALA A 179 -15.63 -0.37 -7.90
C ALA A 179 -15.82 -0.99 -6.52
N ALA A 180 -15.89 -2.31 -6.46
CA ALA A 180 -15.94 -3.08 -5.22
C ALA A 180 -14.56 -3.35 -4.61
N LEU A 181 -13.48 -2.99 -5.30
CA LEU A 181 -12.09 -3.33 -4.95
C LEU A 181 -11.90 -4.85 -4.74
N SER A 182 -12.48 -5.67 -5.60
CA SER A 182 -12.39 -7.12 -5.50
C SER A 182 -11.65 -7.75 -6.68
N VAL A 183 -10.96 -8.85 -6.38
CA VAL A 183 -10.12 -9.62 -7.32
C VAL A 183 -10.43 -11.09 -7.16
N THR A 184 -10.66 -11.78 -8.27
CA THR A 184 -10.90 -13.23 -8.28
C THR A 184 -10.01 -13.87 -9.33
N ALA A 185 -9.34 -14.97 -8.99
CA ALA A 185 -8.56 -15.73 -9.97
C ALA A 185 -9.44 -16.20 -11.14
N ASP A 186 -8.96 -16.03 -12.37
CA ASP A 186 -9.63 -16.55 -13.57
C ASP A 186 -9.23 -18.02 -13.78
N GLU A 187 -10.03 -18.92 -13.26
CA GLU A 187 -9.79 -20.37 -13.35
C GLU A 187 -9.85 -20.92 -14.80
N ASN A 188 -10.30 -20.12 -15.77
CA ASN A 188 -10.28 -20.51 -17.18
C ASN A 188 -8.92 -20.32 -17.84
N VAL A 189 -8.00 -19.61 -17.15
CA VAL A 189 -6.64 -19.39 -17.62
C VAL A 189 -5.72 -20.49 -17.10
N ALA A 190 -4.88 -21.03 -17.98
CA ALA A 190 -3.90 -22.04 -17.60
C ALA A 190 -2.92 -21.49 -16.57
N THR A 191 -2.52 -22.33 -15.62
CA THR A 191 -1.50 -22.00 -14.64
C THR A 191 -0.14 -21.75 -15.30
N THR A 192 0.65 -20.89 -14.70
CA THR A 192 2.01 -20.56 -15.14
C THR A 192 2.98 -20.61 -13.96
N ASP A 193 4.26 -20.63 -14.28
CA ASP A 193 5.34 -20.56 -13.32
C ASP A 193 5.70 -19.08 -13.10
N ILE A 194 5.88 -18.67 -11.85
CA ILE A 194 6.29 -17.31 -11.47
C ILE A 194 7.73 -17.36 -10.98
N ILE A 195 8.63 -16.67 -11.67
CA ILE A 195 10.03 -16.52 -11.27
C ILE A 195 10.15 -15.32 -10.35
N ALA A 196 10.54 -15.57 -9.10
CA ALA A 196 10.63 -14.54 -8.07
C ALA A 196 11.85 -13.63 -8.27
N GLN A 197 11.72 -12.37 -7.88
CA GLN A 197 12.84 -11.42 -7.82
C GLN A 197 13.74 -11.72 -6.64
N ALA A 198 15.06 -11.80 -6.86
CA ALA A 198 16.04 -11.78 -5.80
C ALA A 198 16.19 -10.33 -5.28
N VAL A 199 15.65 -10.05 -4.11
CA VAL A 199 15.82 -8.74 -3.42
C VAL A 199 17.15 -8.71 -2.68
N ILE A 200 17.46 -9.81 -1.99
CA ILE A 200 18.78 -10.05 -1.40
C ILE A 200 19.25 -11.41 -1.94
N ALA A 201 20.30 -11.38 -2.75
CA ALA A 201 20.80 -12.59 -3.39
C ALA A 201 21.11 -13.70 -2.35
N ASN A 202 20.69 -14.92 -2.63
CA ASN A 202 20.79 -16.10 -1.77
C ASN A 202 20.00 -16.06 -0.45
N LYS A 203 19.23 -15.00 -0.18
CA LYS A 203 18.54 -14.81 1.11
C LYS A 203 17.07 -14.49 0.99
N VAL A 204 16.70 -13.48 0.19
CA VAL A 204 15.32 -13.00 0.14
C VAL A 204 14.88 -12.86 -1.31
N TYR A 205 13.77 -13.49 -1.62
CA TYR A 205 13.09 -13.40 -2.91
C TYR A 205 11.67 -12.92 -2.69
N ARG A 206 11.11 -12.20 -3.67
CA ARG A 206 9.74 -11.71 -3.60
C ARG A 206 9.01 -11.97 -4.91
N ALA A 207 7.72 -12.26 -4.79
CA ALA A 207 6.83 -12.40 -5.92
C ALA A 207 5.44 -11.89 -5.58
N ILE A 208 4.74 -11.38 -6.58
CA ILE A 208 3.31 -11.07 -6.51
C ILE A 208 2.54 -12.11 -7.30
N VAL A 209 1.49 -12.62 -6.67
CA VAL A 209 0.60 -13.64 -7.23
C VAL A 209 -0.85 -13.21 -7.08
N ILE A 210 -1.73 -13.78 -7.90
CA ILE A 210 -3.17 -13.57 -7.77
C ILE A 210 -3.68 -14.23 -6.49
N PRO A 211 -4.59 -13.59 -5.72
CA PRO A 211 -5.30 -14.21 -4.60
C PRO A 211 -6.03 -15.46 -5.07
N GLN A 212 -5.70 -16.61 -4.52
CA GLN A 212 -6.24 -17.91 -4.95
C GLN A 212 -6.01 -18.97 -3.89
N THR A 213 -6.77 -20.07 -3.94
CA THR A 213 -6.45 -21.28 -3.18
C THR A 213 -5.58 -22.19 -4.03
N VAL A 214 -4.36 -22.42 -3.60
CA VAL A 214 -3.35 -23.10 -4.43
C VAL A 214 -2.40 -23.93 -3.58
N ALA A 215 -1.89 -25.01 -4.19
CA ALA A 215 -0.78 -25.81 -3.67
C ALA A 215 0.41 -25.63 -4.60
N PHE A 216 1.20 -24.56 -4.38
CA PHE A 216 2.39 -24.31 -5.17
C PHE A 216 3.41 -25.44 -5.06
N THR A 217 4.16 -25.66 -6.13
CA THR A 217 5.48 -26.32 -6.04
C THR A 217 6.54 -25.23 -6.05
N LEU A 218 7.27 -25.09 -4.96
CA LEU A 218 8.43 -24.22 -4.92
C LEU A 218 9.63 -24.98 -5.48
N GLU A 219 10.32 -24.34 -6.42
CA GLU A 219 11.53 -24.88 -7.06
C GLU A 219 12.67 -23.89 -6.85
N VAL A 220 13.81 -24.41 -6.42
CA VAL A 220 15.05 -23.65 -6.23
C VAL A 220 16.13 -24.28 -7.12
N THR A 221 16.75 -23.46 -7.96
CA THR A 221 17.89 -23.87 -8.78
C THR A 221 19.16 -23.21 -8.29
N THR A 222 20.21 -23.98 -8.10
CA THR A 222 21.53 -23.52 -7.71
C THR A 222 22.41 -23.21 -8.92
N ALA A 223 23.47 -22.43 -8.75
CA ALA A 223 24.36 -22.00 -9.84
C ALA A 223 25.14 -23.15 -10.51
N ASP A 224 25.30 -24.27 -9.82
CA ASP A 224 25.86 -25.51 -10.39
C ASP A 224 24.83 -26.32 -11.20
N GLY A 225 23.59 -25.78 -11.35
CA GLY A 225 22.53 -26.35 -12.18
C GLY A 225 21.65 -27.37 -11.46
N LYS A 226 21.84 -27.61 -10.17
CA LYS A 226 20.97 -28.50 -9.39
C LYS A 226 19.63 -27.86 -9.14
N THR A 227 18.54 -28.56 -9.42
CA THR A 227 17.18 -28.13 -9.20
C THR A 227 16.54 -28.99 -8.12
N LEU A 228 16.02 -28.34 -7.08
CA LEU A 228 15.38 -28.94 -5.93
C LEU A 228 13.95 -28.38 -5.81
N SER A 229 12.97 -29.22 -5.50
CA SER A 229 11.58 -28.77 -5.41
C SER A 229 10.82 -29.44 -4.28
N GLN A 230 9.86 -28.69 -3.74
CA GLN A 230 8.88 -29.21 -2.76
C GLN A 230 7.49 -28.64 -3.05
N ARG A 231 6.48 -29.51 -3.06
CA ARG A 231 5.08 -29.10 -3.11
C ARG A 231 4.62 -28.64 -1.73
N LEU A 232 4.00 -27.48 -1.68
CA LEU A 232 3.39 -26.92 -0.46
C LEU A 232 1.99 -27.50 -0.25
N ALA A 233 1.52 -27.45 1.01
CA ALA A 233 0.13 -27.71 1.30
C ALA A 233 -0.77 -26.67 0.62
N SER A 234 -2.00 -27.06 0.28
CA SER A 234 -2.97 -26.11 -0.27
C SER A 234 -3.23 -24.99 0.73
N THR A 235 -3.11 -23.76 0.28
CA THR A 235 -3.26 -22.55 1.08
C THR A 235 -4.12 -21.54 0.34
N THR A 236 -5.01 -20.89 1.05
CA THR A 236 -5.78 -19.75 0.51
C THR A 236 -5.00 -18.47 0.71
N LEU A 237 -4.58 -17.88 -0.38
CA LEU A 237 -3.95 -16.56 -0.41
C LEU A 237 -5.02 -15.49 -0.53
N VAL A 238 -5.04 -14.55 0.40
CA VAL A 238 -6.06 -13.48 0.43
C VAL A 238 -5.59 -12.22 -0.28
N GLN A 239 -6.54 -11.45 -0.77
CA GLN A 239 -6.31 -10.16 -1.38
C GLN A 239 -5.64 -9.19 -0.40
N GLY A 240 -4.59 -8.50 -0.85
CA GLY A 240 -3.82 -7.57 -0.03
C GLY A 240 -3.03 -8.25 1.11
N GLY A 241 -2.95 -9.58 1.10
CA GLY A 241 -2.18 -10.34 2.08
C GLY A 241 -0.70 -10.44 1.71
N GLN A 242 0.16 -10.53 2.72
CA GLN A 242 1.56 -10.89 2.58
C GLN A 242 1.82 -12.19 3.32
N TYR A 243 2.55 -13.11 2.70
CA TYR A 243 2.89 -14.42 3.28
C TYR A 243 4.40 -14.62 3.26
N SER A 244 4.94 -15.14 4.36
CA SER A 244 6.33 -15.56 4.44
C SER A 244 6.48 -17.04 4.12
N VAL A 245 7.36 -17.35 3.19
CA VAL A 245 7.74 -18.71 2.80
C VAL A 245 9.18 -18.92 3.22
N ASN A 246 9.42 -19.74 4.23
CA ASN A 246 10.78 -20.03 4.69
C ASN A 246 11.29 -21.30 4.02
N VAL A 247 12.44 -21.21 3.38
CA VAL A 247 13.06 -22.25 2.59
C VAL A 247 14.45 -22.54 3.11
N ARG A 248 14.69 -23.77 3.51
CA ARG A 248 16.04 -24.26 3.79
C ARG A 248 16.50 -25.16 2.66
N VAL A 249 17.57 -24.75 1.98
CA VAL A 249 18.15 -25.48 0.85
C VAL A 249 19.30 -26.35 1.34
N LEU A 250 19.11 -27.66 1.25
CA LEU A 250 20.09 -28.68 1.62
C LEU A 250 20.77 -29.26 0.36
N PRO A 251 21.88 -29.98 0.46
CA PRO A 251 22.56 -30.53 -0.71
C PRO A 251 21.67 -31.38 -1.62
N ASP A 252 20.67 -32.08 -1.08
CA ASP A 252 19.86 -33.05 -1.85
C ASP A 252 18.33 -32.78 -1.80
N ASN A 253 17.87 -31.82 -1.01
CA ASN A 253 16.47 -31.48 -0.91
C ASN A 253 16.28 -30.03 -0.45
N ILE A 254 15.03 -29.55 -0.46
CA ILE A 254 14.62 -28.32 0.23
C ILE A 254 13.56 -28.64 1.29
N ILE A 255 13.55 -27.87 2.35
CA ILE A 255 12.50 -27.87 3.37
C ILE A 255 11.79 -26.53 3.29
N VAL A 256 10.49 -26.54 3.02
CA VAL A 256 9.70 -25.33 2.87
C VAL A 256 8.62 -25.28 3.94
N THR A 257 8.53 -24.14 4.63
CA THR A 257 7.47 -23.85 5.59
C THR A 257 6.78 -22.57 5.19
N LEU A 258 5.47 -22.61 5.03
CA LEU A 258 4.66 -21.42 4.88
C LEU A 258 4.22 -20.97 6.27
N SER A 259 4.65 -19.82 6.71
CA SER A 259 4.12 -19.18 7.91
C SER A 259 2.91 -18.33 7.51
N GLY A 260 1.81 -18.48 8.25
CA GLY A 260 0.49 -17.98 7.94
C GLY A 260 0.42 -16.49 7.63
N GLU A 261 -0.79 -16.11 7.30
CA GLU A 261 -1.20 -14.75 6.99
C GLU A 261 -0.52 -13.72 7.91
N ILE A 262 0.20 -12.81 7.30
CA ILE A 262 0.64 -11.61 7.94
C ILE A 262 -0.31 -10.50 7.49
N ASP A 263 -0.86 -9.78 8.44
CA ASP A 263 -1.68 -8.61 8.21
C ASP A 263 -1.07 -7.72 7.13
N ASN A 264 -1.88 -7.45 6.08
CA ASN A 264 -1.66 -6.40 5.09
C ASN A 264 -0.18 -6.09 4.82
N TRP A 265 0.21 -5.96 3.58
CA TRP A 265 1.58 -5.58 3.19
C TRP A 265 2.18 -4.55 4.16
N THR A 266 2.64 -5.01 5.31
CA THR A 266 3.43 -4.18 6.20
C THR A 266 4.83 -4.18 5.65
N ASP A 267 5.40 -2.97 5.53
CA ASP A 267 6.82 -2.81 5.33
C ASP A 267 7.50 -3.51 6.50
N GLU A 268 8.05 -4.69 6.25
CA GLU A 268 9.12 -5.17 7.10
C GLU A 268 10.30 -4.31 6.73
N GLY A 269 10.41 -3.16 7.42
CA GLY A 269 11.53 -2.25 7.30
C GLY A 269 12.80 -3.05 7.20
N GLU A 270 13.72 -2.61 6.36
CA GLU A 270 15.01 -3.21 6.01
C GLU A 270 15.27 -4.55 6.68
N ILE A 271 15.14 -5.66 5.93
CA ILE A 271 15.56 -6.98 6.40
C ILE A 271 17.10 -6.97 6.49
N GLY A 272 17.54 -6.29 7.48
CA GLY A 272 18.92 -6.09 7.87
C GLY A 272 18.97 -5.92 9.37
N ALA A 273 18.38 -6.79 10.14
CA ALA A 273 18.50 -6.90 11.59
C ALA A 273 17.14 -6.92 12.31
N ASP A 274 16.38 -7.98 12.14
CA ASP A 274 15.32 -8.26 13.10
C ASP A 274 15.68 -9.43 14.01
N ASN A 275 16.51 -9.06 14.92
CA ASN A 275 16.09 -9.20 16.31
C ASN A 275 15.64 -7.81 16.74
N GLU A 276 14.39 -7.60 17.13
CA GLU A 276 14.07 -6.49 18.02
C GLU A 276 15.09 -6.61 19.14
N VAL A 277 16.04 -5.68 19.13
CA VAL A 277 17.04 -5.64 20.19
C VAL A 277 16.24 -5.31 21.43
N PRO A 278 16.19 -6.19 22.44
CA PRO A 278 15.38 -5.98 23.61
C PRO A 278 15.72 -4.62 24.21
N PHE A 279 14.73 -3.73 24.22
CA PHE A 279 14.85 -2.41 24.83
C PHE A 279 14.00 -2.38 26.09
N GLU A 280 14.64 -2.20 27.24
CA GLU A 280 13.98 -2.13 28.53
C GLU A 280 14.28 -0.79 29.20
N GLU A 281 13.26 -0.02 29.52
CA GLU A 281 13.39 1.27 30.20
C GLU A 281 13.40 1.10 31.72
N HIS A 282 14.40 1.68 32.36
CA HIS A 282 14.57 1.81 33.83
C HIS A 282 14.91 3.26 34.18
N LEU A 283 14.10 4.20 33.66
CA LEU A 283 14.37 5.64 33.77
C LEU A 283 14.27 6.17 35.19
N ASP A 284 13.52 5.51 36.06
CA ASP A 284 13.48 5.75 37.51
C ASP A 284 14.80 5.39 38.22
N GLU A 285 15.55 4.47 37.64
CA GLU A 285 16.90 4.06 38.12
C GLU A 285 18.02 4.70 37.27
N ASN A 286 17.68 5.64 36.35
CA ASN A 286 18.58 6.36 35.47
C ASN A 286 19.39 5.48 34.50
N TYR A 287 18.76 4.46 33.91
CA TYR A 287 19.36 3.67 32.84
C TYR A 287 18.28 3.05 31.93
N PHE A 288 18.72 2.51 30.82
CA PHE A 288 17.96 1.55 29.99
C PHE A 288 18.89 0.40 29.57
N LEU A 289 18.29 -0.72 29.21
CA LEU A 289 19.00 -1.84 28.60
C LEU A 289 18.68 -1.85 27.08
N TYR A 290 19.72 -2.05 26.29
CA TYR A 290 19.61 -2.25 24.84
C TYR A 290 20.43 -3.48 24.46
N ASP A 291 19.78 -4.55 24.02
CA ASP A 291 20.37 -5.89 23.85
C ASP A 291 21.09 -6.40 25.09
N GLY A 292 20.50 -6.17 26.27
CA GLY A 292 21.10 -6.54 27.57
C GLY A 292 22.29 -5.68 27.99
N VAL A 293 22.71 -4.69 27.21
CA VAL A 293 23.76 -3.73 27.57
C VAL A 293 23.14 -2.55 28.28
N LYS A 294 23.69 -2.26 29.50
CA LYS A 294 23.21 -1.12 30.29
C LYS A 294 23.80 0.20 29.79
N TYR A 295 22.92 1.18 29.56
CA TYR A 295 23.26 2.56 29.25
C TYR A 295 22.71 3.50 30.31
N ASN A 296 23.58 4.26 30.96
CA ASN A 296 23.16 5.24 31.95
C ASN A 296 22.49 6.44 31.27
N THR A 297 21.54 7.05 31.99
CA THR A 297 20.81 8.21 31.53
C THR A 297 20.94 9.40 32.48
N VAL A 298 20.75 10.60 31.95
CA VAL A 298 20.67 11.84 32.72
C VAL A 298 19.38 12.55 32.36
N THR A 299 18.55 12.84 33.36
CA THR A 299 17.35 13.63 33.21
C THR A 299 17.62 15.09 33.60
N PHE A 300 17.36 16.00 32.66
CA PHE A 300 17.53 17.44 32.88
C PHE A 300 16.32 18.05 33.59
N ALA A 301 16.49 19.25 34.14
CA ALA A 301 15.43 19.96 34.85
C ALA A 301 14.18 20.27 34.02
N ASN A 302 14.28 20.23 32.69
CA ASN A 302 13.16 20.37 31.75
C ASN A 302 12.39 19.08 31.50
N GLY A 303 12.77 17.97 32.16
CA GLY A 303 12.12 16.66 32.03
C GLY A 303 12.62 15.81 30.85
N THR A 304 13.60 16.27 30.06
CA THR A 304 14.18 15.45 28.99
C THR A 304 15.24 14.51 29.52
N THR A 305 15.23 13.25 29.07
CA THR A 305 16.21 12.24 29.43
C THR A 305 17.10 11.90 28.25
N TRP A 306 18.42 11.86 28.46
CA TRP A 306 19.43 11.59 27.44
C TRP A 306 20.35 10.47 27.91
N MET A 307 21.00 9.77 26.98
CA MET A 307 22.10 8.87 27.29
C MET A 307 23.27 9.66 27.89
N ALA A 308 23.84 9.12 28.96
CA ALA A 308 25.02 9.72 29.61
C ALA A 308 26.33 9.30 28.95
N GLU A 309 26.29 8.33 28.06
CA GLU A 309 27.45 7.70 27.42
C GLU A 309 27.14 7.34 25.96
N PRO A 310 28.16 7.21 25.07
CA PRO A 310 27.96 6.81 23.69
C PRO A 310 27.37 5.40 23.58
N LEU A 311 26.53 5.16 22.55
CA LEU A 311 26.03 3.84 22.22
C LEU A 311 27.20 2.95 21.79
N ILE A 312 27.43 1.86 22.54
CA ILE A 312 28.50 0.87 22.28
C ILE A 312 27.96 -0.42 21.66
N TYR A 313 26.67 -0.47 21.35
CA TYR A 313 26.04 -1.62 20.71
C TYR A 313 26.64 -1.85 19.32
N LEU A 314 27.08 -3.08 19.08
CA LEU A 314 27.57 -3.55 17.80
C LEU A 314 26.59 -4.61 17.29
N PRO A 315 25.83 -4.33 16.20
CA PRO A 315 24.98 -5.33 15.58
C PRO A 315 25.77 -6.59 15.20
N LYS A 316 25.17 -7.77 15.37
CA LYS A 316 25.82 -9.03 14.99
C LYS A 316 26.29 -8.97 13.53
N GLY A 317 27.58 -9.23 13.30
CA GLY A 317 28.19 -9.22 11.98
C GLY A 317 28.95 -7.94 11.60
N PHE A 318 28.92 -6.91 12.46
CA PHE A 318 29.78 -5.74 12.30
C PHE A 318 31.07 -5.88 13.09
N THR A 319 32.19 -5.58 12.44
CA THR A 319 33.49 -5.40 13.10
C THR A 319 33.80 -3.91 13.08
N PRO A 320 34.20 -3.29 14.21
CA PRO A 320 34.60 -1.87 14.19
C PRO A 320 35.78 -1.68 13.23
N SER A 321 35.71 -0.67 12.39
CA SER A 321 36.91 -0.20 11.67
C SER A 321 37.84 0.43 12.71
N THR A 322 39.03 -0.10 12.84
CA THR A 322 40.13 0.49 13.63
C THR A 322 40.68 1.74 12.94
#